data_3ffe7627c967c36a4bcd2d2921a7444c
#
_entry.id   3ffe7627c967c36a4bcd2d2921a7444c
#
_cell.length_a   1.000
_cell.length_b   1.000
_cell.length_c   1.000
_cell.angle_alpha   90.00
_cell.angle_beta   90.00
_cell.angle_gamma   90.00
#
_symmetry.space_group_name_H-M   'P 1'
#
loop_
_entity.id
_entity.type
_entity.pdbx_description
1 polymer ?
#
loop_
_entity_poly.entity_id
_entity_poly.type
_entity_poly.pdbx_seq_one_letter_code
_entity_poly.pdbx_strand_id
1 'polypeptide(L)'
;MDRIDFLFIFRTDGCDPTRHRSVIDTLEGNVITVGVDSVDQACAVAAEALAAGSAHFIELCGDFGEEGCRRVIGAVEGKLPVGFVTFFPEEKVKVDALFA
;
A
#
# COMPACT_ATOMS: atom_id res chain seq x y z
N MET A 1 -24.14 -7.19 -5.22
CA MET A 1 -23.15 -6.21 -4.80
C MET A 1 -21.79 -6.60 -5.38
N ASP A 2 -21.15 -5.63 -6.00
CA ASP A 2 -19.85 -5.88 -6.60
C ASP A 2 -18.80 -6.09 -5.52
N ARG A 3 -17.87 -6.97 -5.83
CA ARG A 3 -16.74 -7.19 -4.95
C ARG A 3 -15.76 -6.02 -5.07
N ILE A 4 -15.14 -5.69 -3.96
CA ILE A 4 -14.15 -4.61 -3.88
C ILE A 4 -12.78 -5.22 -3.58
N ASP A 5 -11.85 -5.02 -4.49
CA ASP A 5 -10.48 -5.51 -4.32
C ASP A 5 -9.62 -4.44 -3.66
N PHE A 6 -8.87 -4.86 -2.66
CA PHE A 6 -8.07 -3.99 -1.82
C PHE A 6 -6.59 -4.35 -1.99
N LEU A 7 -5.76 -3.35 -2.28
CA LEU A 7 -4.31 -3.51 -2.40
C LEU A 7 -3.63 -2.83 -1.22
N PHE A 8 -2.88 -3.60 -0.44
CA PHE A 8 -2.04 -3.09 0.62
C PHE A 8 -0.57 -3.20 0.20
N ILE A 9 0.17 -2.08 0.23
CA ILE A 9 1.59 -2.06 -0.12
C ILE A 9 2.38 -1.71 1.14
N PHE A 10 3.34 -2.55 1.50
CA PHE A 10 4.24 -2.28 2.60
C PHE A 10 5.68 -2.14 2.09
N ARG A 11 6.47 -1.30 2.74
CA ARG A 11 7.87 -1.10 2.40
C ARG A 11 8.76 -1.69 3.49
N THR A 12 9.66 -2.56 3.09
CA THR A 12 10.68 -3.12 3.97
C THR A 12 11.93 -3.35 3.11
N ASP A 13 13.09 -3.03 3.65
CA ASP A 13 14.35 -3.21 2.93
C ASP A 13 14.48 -4.65 2.44
N GLY A 14 14.86 -4.80 1.18
CA GLY A 14 15.07 -6.10 0.56
C GLY A 14 13.81 -6.77 0.02
N CYS A 15 12.64 -6.16 0.16
CA CYS A 15 11.44 -6.71 -0.46
C CYS A 15 11.48 -6.59 -1.98
N ASP A 16 10.92 -7.61 -2.62
CA ASP A 16 10.80 -7.70 -4.08
C ASP A 16 9.32 -7.87 -4.41
N PRO A 17 8.69 -6.91 -5.12
CA PRO A 17 7.25 -6.96 -5.39
C PRO A 17 6.80 -8.15 -6.25
N THR A 18 7.74 -8.83 -6.93
CA THR A 18 7.39 -10.03 -7.70
C THR A 18 7.36 -11.28 -6.82
N ARG A 19 8.07 -11.27 -5.69
CA ARG A 19 8.16 -12.40 -4.77
C ARG A 19 7.35 -12.21 -3.49
N HIS A 20 7.37 -11.00 -2.96
CA HIS A 20 6.75 -10.70 -1.66
C HIS A 20 5.35 -10.17 -1.89
N ARG A 21 4.46 -11.09 -2.26
CA ARG A 21 3.07 -10.76 -2.53
C ARG A 21 2.16 -11.93 -2.21
N SER A 22 0.93 -11.61 -1.88
CA SER A 22 -0.09 -12.62 -1.64
C SER A 22 -1.46 -12.08 -2.05
N VAL A 23 -2.37 -13.01 -2.32
CA VAL A 23 -3.77 -12.68 -2.61
C VAL A 23 -4.62 -13.57 -1.73
N ILE A 24 -5.52 -12.95 -0.97
CA ILE A 24 -6.50 -13.68 -0.16
C ILE A 24 -7.87 -13.39 -0.77
N ASP A 25 -8.51 -14.45 -1.26
CA ASP A 25 -9.84 -14.34 -1.83
C ASP A 25 -10.85 -14.37 -0.69
N THR A 26 -11.59 -13.28 -0.53
CA THR A 26 -12.61 -13.18 0.50
C THR A 26 -13.99 -13.00 -0.14
N LEU A 27 -15.03 -13.15 0.67
CA LEU A 27 -16.39 -12.97 0.19
C LEU A 27 -16.61 -11.55 -0.38
N GLU A 28 -15.92 -10.54 0.19
CA GLU A 28 -16.12 -9.14 -0.19
C GLU A 28 -15.19 -8.68 -1.31
N GLY A 29 -14.17 -9.45 -1.63
CA GLY A 29 -13.19 -9.12 -2.65
C GLY A 29 -11.83 -9.69 -2.32
N ASN A 30 -10.86 -9.44 -3.17
CA ASN A 30 -9.49 -9.89 -2.93
C ASN A 30 -8.76 -8.89 -2.04
N VAL A 31 -8.02 -9.42 -1.06
CA VAL A 31 -7.04 -8.64 -0.30
C VAL A 31 -5.67 -8.99 -0.88
N ILE A 32 -5.07 -8.02 -1.54
CA ILE A 32 -3.79 -8.19 -2.22
C ILE A 32 -2.73 -7.47 -1.40
N THR A 33 -1.65 -8.16 -1.04
CA THR A 33 -0.55 -7.57 -0.29
C THR A 33 0.72 -7.66 -1.10
N VAL A 34 1.45 -6.54 -1.23
CA VAL A 34 2.69 -6.49 -1.99
C VAL A 34 3.75 -5.77 -1.18
N GLY A 35 4.91 -6.40 -1.02
CA GLY A 35 6.07 -5.80 -0.35
C GLY A 35 7.02 -5.18 -1.35
N VAL A 36 7.47 -3.96 -1.05
CA VAL A 36 8.38 -3.20 -1.90
C VAL A 36 9.58 -2.73 -1.09
N ASP A 37 10.68 -2.43 -1.78
CA ASP A 37 11.91 -1.94 -1.16
C ASP A 37 11.95 -0.40 -1.12
N SER A 38 11.22 0.26 -2.02
CA SER A 38 11.26 1.71 -2.17
C SER A 38 9.90 2.29 -2.53
N VAL A 39 9.77 3.60 -2.36
CA VAL A 39 8.56 4.32 -2.77
C VAL A 39 8.41 4.27 -4.30
N ASP A 40 9.53 4.29 -5.04
CA ASP A 40 9.48 4.18 -6.51
C ASP A 40 8.86 2.84 -6.94
N GLN A 41 9.23 1.75 -6.29
CA GLN A 41 8.62 0.45 -6.57
C GLN A 41 7.13 0.45 -6.24
N ALA A 42 6.74 1.10 -5.13
CA ALA A 42 5.33 1.20 -4.76
C ALA A 42 4.53 1.96 -5.83
N CYS A 43 5.10 3.03 -6.36
CA CYS A 43 4.48 3.78 -7.45
C CYS A 43 4.27 2.90 -8.69
N ALA A 44 5.26 2.08 -9.03
CA ALA A 44 5.14 1.16 -10.16
C ALA A 44 4.05 0.11 -9.92
N VAL A 45 4.02 -0.49 -8.72
CA VAL A 45 2.99 -1.47 -8.36
C VAL A 45 1.60 -0.86 -8.44
N ALA A 46 1.44 0.36 -7.91
CA ALA A 46 0.16 1.06 -7.93
C ALA A 46 -0.30 1.37 -9.36
N ALA A 47 0.63 1.86 -10.20
CA ALA A 47 0.32 2.17 -11.60
C ALA A 47 -0.08 0.92 -12.38
N GLU A 48 0.58 -0.21 -12.13
CA GLU A 48 0.21 -1.49 -12.75
C GLU A 48 -1.18 -1.93 -12.31
N ALA A 49 -1.50 -1.78 -11.02
CA ALA A 49 -2.82 -2.14 -10.51
C ALA A 49 -3.92 -1.30 -11.15
N LEU A 50 -3.67 0.01 -11.32
CA LEU A 50 -4.61 0.88 -12.01
C LEU A 50 -4.81 0.43 -13.46
N ALA A 51 -3.72 0.18 -14.19
CA ALA A 51 -3.78 -0.21 -15.59
C ALA A 51 -4.50 -1.55 -15.76
N ALA A 52 -4.28 -2.49 -14.85
CA ALA A 52 -4.91 -3.82 -14.90
C ALA A 52 -6.34 -3.83 -14.36
N GLY A 53 -6.76 -2.77 -13.66
CA GLY A 53 -8.05 -2.76 -12.98
C GLY A 53 -8.12 -3.77 -11.85
N SER A 54 -6.99 -4.10 -11.23
CA SER A 54 -6.91 -5.17 -10.23
C SER A 54 -7.14 -4.71 -8.80
N ALA A 55 -7.29 -3.41 -8.57
CA ALA A 55 -7.56 -2.88 -7.25
C ALA A 55 -8.53 -1.71 -7.34
N HIS A 56 -9.42 -1.60 -6.35
CA HIS A 56 -10.36 -0.50 -6.26
C HIS A 56 -9.85 0.61 -5.34
N PHE A 57 -9.01 0.26 -4.37
CA PHE A 57 -8.36 1.26 -3.51
C PHE A 57 -7.05 0.68 -2.96
N ILE A 58 -6.20 1.59 -2.49
CA ILE A 58 -4.85 1.24 -2.04
C ILE A 58 -4.62 1.80 -0.63
N GLU A 59 -4.04 0.98 0.25
CA GLU A 59 -3.54 1.45 1.53
C GLU A 59 -2.05 1.15 1.63
N LEU A 60 -1.33 2.05 2.26
CA LEU A 60 0.11 1.95 2.42
C LEU A 60 0.46 1.80 3.90
N CYS A 61 1.53 1.07 4.22
CA CYS A 61 1.99 0.98 5.60
C CYS A 61 2.53 2.35 6.07
N GLY A 62 2.66 2.50 7.38
CA GLY A 62 3.06 3.78 7.99
C GLY A 62 4.43 4.28 7.56
N ASP A 63 5.29 3.39 7.08
CA ASP A 63 6.63 3.77 6.63
C ASP A 63 6.61 4.79 5.48
N PHE A 64 5.56 4.80 4.68
CA PHE A 64 5.43 5.74 3.57
C PHE A 64 5.24 7.18 4.02
N GLY A 65 4.52 7.40 5.10
CA GLY A 65 4.18 8.73 5.57
C GLY A 65 3.34 9.50 4.56
N GLU A 66 3.11 10.77 4.86
CA GLU A 66 2.29 11.62 4.00
C GLU A 66 2.95 11.85 2.63
N GLU A 67 4.27 12.10 2.61
CA GLU A 67 4.97 12.38 1.36
C GLU A 67 4.96 11.17 0.43
N GLY A 68 5.26 9.98 0.96
CA GLY A 68 5.22 8.76 0.17
C GLY A 68 3.83 8.47 -0.35
N CYS A 69 2.81 8.70 0.48
CA CYS A 69 1.41 8.51 0.06
C CYS A 69 1.06 9.46 -1.09
N ARG A 70 1.47 10.72 -1.02
CA ARG A 70 1.21 11.69 -2.10
C ARG A 70 1.85 11.27 -3.41
N ARG A 71 3.04 10.67 -3.35
CA ARG A 71 3.70 10.15 -4.55
C ARG A 71 2.91 9.02 -5.19
N VAL A 72 2.36 8.11 -4.37
CA VAL A 72 1.53 7.01 -4.89
C VAL A 72 0.23 7.55 -5.48
N ILE A 73 -0.38 8.54 -4.83
CA ILE A 73 -1.57 9.22 -5.39
C ILE A 73 -1.27 9.76 -6.80
N GLY A 74 -0.09 10.38 -6.98
CA GLY A 74 0.33 10.86 -8.29
C GLY A 74 0.52 9.74 -9.30
N ALA A 75 1.07 8.61 -8.86
CA ALA A 75 1.30 7.47 -9.73
C ALA A 75 0.01 6.87 -10.29
N VAL A 76 -1.08 6.96 -9.56
CA VAL A 76 -2.41 6.50 -10.03
C VAL A 76 -3.25 7.66 -10.59
N GLU A 77 -2.65 8.82 -10.77
CA GLU A 77 -3.29 9.99 -11.38
C GLU A 77 -4.56 10.42 -10.65
N GLY A 78 -4.62 10.18 -9.36
CA GLY A 78 -5.80 10.50 -8.55
C GLY A 78 -7.02 9.64 -8.86
N LYS A 79 -6.86 8.57 -9.62
CA LYS A 79 -8.00 7.76 -10.09
C LYS A 79 -8.43 6.68 -9.11
N LEU A 80 -7.60 6.35 -8.12
CA LEU A 80 -7.94 5.39 -7.07
C LEU A 80 -7.76 6.07 -5.71
N PRO A 81 -8.60 5.76 -4.72
CA PRO A 81 -8.35 6.22 -3.35
C PRO A 81 -7.04 5.61 -2.83
N VAL A 82 -6.18 6.42 -2.24
CA VAL A 82 -4.93 5.97 -1.64
C VAL A 82 -4.83 6.59 -0.25
N GLY A 83 -4.58 5.76 0.75
CA GLY A 83 -4.36 6.21 2.12
C GLY A 83 -3.14 5.53 2.72
N PHE A 84 -2.78 5.92 3.93
CA PHE A 84 -1.67 5.29 4.64
C PHE A 84 -1.99 5.12 6.11
N VAL A 85 -1.32 4.16 6.75
CA VAL A 85 -1.53 3.85 8.16
C VAL A 85 -0.90 4.94 9.01
N THR A 86 -1.66 5.42 9.99
CA THR A 86 -1.17 6.35 11.01
C THR A 86 -1.51 5.81 12.40
N PHE A 87 -0.86 6.36 13.41
CA PHE A 87 -1.09 5.99 14.80
C PHE A 87 -1.58 7.21 15.56
N PHE A 88 -2.38 7.00 16.58
CA PHE A 88 -2.63 8.06 17.55
C PHE A 88 -1.30 8.52 18.14
N PRO A 89 -1.16 9.80 18.50
CA PRO A 89 0.13 10.32 19.02
C PRO A 89 0.72 9.49 20.15
N GLU A 90 -0.10 9.02 21.08
CA GLU A 90 0.33 8.20 22.21
C GLU A 90 0.81 6.82 21.78
N GLU A 91 0.27 6.29 20.69
CA GLU A 91 0.71 5.01 20.16
C GLU A 91 1.95 5.15 19.29
N LYS A 92 2.07 6.27 18.58
CA LYS A 92 3.24 6.55 17.74
C LYS A 92 4.54 6.58 18.55
N VAL A 93 4.50 7.11 19.77
CA VAL A 93 5.65 7.13 20.67
C VAL A 93 6.18 5.70 20.89
N LYS A 94 5.27 4.73 21.05
CA LYS A 94 5.65 3.34 21.27
C LYS A 94 6.28 2.72 20.02
N VAL A 95 5.71 3.00 18.85
CA VAL A 95 6.25 2.50 17.58
C VAL A 95 7.63 3.09 17.33
N ASP A 96 7.80 4.39 17.53
CA ASP A 96 9.08 5.06 17.32
C ASP A 96 10.17 4.47 18.21
N ALA A 97 9.83 4.06 19.41
CA ALA A 97 10.78 3.43 20.34
C ALA A 97 11.32 2.08 19.82
N LEU A 98 10.54 1.37 19.03
CA LEU A 98 10.97 0.09 18.43
C LEU A 98 12.05 0.28 17.38
N PHE A 99 12.12 1.43 16.74
CA PHE A 99 13.03 1.72 15.65
C PHE A 99 14.11 2.75 16.00
N ALA A 100 14.19 3.11 17.28
CA ALA A 100 15.17 4.08 17.76
C ALA A 100 16.59 3.47 17.83
#